data_4eb971d0af87349f39da88041f09e3ad
#
_entry.id   4eb971d0af87349f39da88041f09e3ad
#
_cell.length_a   1.000
_cell.length_b   1.000
_cell.length_c   1.000
_cell.angle_alpha   90.00
_cell.angle_beta   90.00
_cell.angle_gamma   90.00
#
_symmetry.space_group_name_H-M   'P 1'
#
loop_
_entity.id
_entity.type
_entity.pdbx_description
1 polymer ?
#
loop_
_entity_poly.entity_id
_entity_poly.type
_entity_poly.pdbx_seq_one_letter_code
_entity_poly.pdbx_strand_id
1 'polypeptide(L)'
;LKKFLVLASALGAFAAGTAEAQTLQEALANAYSTNPELGAARAQLRATDEQVSQALSGYRPQVSGTASYNAVDMDSSVGKATLDSSSIGLSVTQPLYRGGGLDANLRASENTVRANRANLIVTEQQVLYDAVQAYAGVWRDRSVLELAINNEKRLQRQLQATRDRFNVGEVARTDVAQAEARLSAATASRVEAEGLLANSIATFRRIIAQEPQNVDQPVRPAALPANEAEAQELAAANPNIATAQYTLAAAKDDVDVAFSRLLPQVDLRASASYANEPSTNLAWQRDGQIGIQVTVPLYQGGTEYSQVRQNKQLARQRDEQLVSTQRSVAENVTTAWKTLQTSTSNIQSRQAQVRANRIALEGVEQEAQVGSRTVLDVLDAEQELFGSQVELVRAQANEAIAAYALLASVGQLTADRLDLPVEHYDAEAYYKENRSRLFGLGEPLE
;
A
#
# COMPACT_ATOMS: atom_id res chain seq x y z
N LEU A 1 8.40 59.00 23.28
CA LEU A 1 7.76 59.05 24.60
C LEU A 1 7.11 57.69 24.89
N LYS A 2 7.67 57.01 25.89
CA LYS A 2 7.18 55.93 26.77
C LYS A 2 6.19 54.92 26.13
N LYS A 3 6.72 53.76 25.68
CA LYS A 3 5.97 52.55 25.51
C LYS A 3 6.12 51.68 26.76
N PHE A 4 5.01 51.44 27.44
CA PHE A 4 4.91 50.50 28.56
C PHE A 4 4.95 49.06 28.00
N LEU A 5 5.88 48.28 28.56
CA LEU A 5 6.03 46.84 28.37
C LEU A 5 5.03 46.16 29.30
N VAL A 6 4.05 45.44 28.77
CA VAL A 6 3.19 44.54 29.53
C VAL A 6 3.68 43.13 29.27
N LEU A 7 4.36 42.55 30.24
CA LEU A 7 4.76 41.16 30.30
C LEU A 7 3.53 40.34 30.75
N ALA A 8 2.82 39.69 29.83
CA ALA A 8 1.80 38.72 30.18
C ALA A 8 2.47 37.34 30.28
N SER A 9 2.64 36.87 31.50
CA SER A 9 3.05 35.52 31.87
C SER A 9 1.93 34.55 31.50
N ALA A 10 2.07 33.86 30.32
CA ALA A 10 1.26 32.72 30.02
C ALA A 10 1.72 31.51 30.84
N LEU A 11 1.01 31.24 31.95
CA LEU A 11 1.05 29.92 32.61
C LEU A 11 0.49 28.91 31.62
N GLY A 12 1.37 28.13 30.97
CA GLY A 12 1.01 26.94 30.26
C GLY A 12 0.44 25.92 31.23
N ALA A 13 -0.85 25.75 31.26
CA ALA A 13 -1.48 24.59 31.85
C ALA A 13 -1.04 23.36 31.05
N PHE A 14 -0.05 22.64 31.57
CA PHE A 14 0.17 21.24 31.16
C PHE A 14 -1.10 20.48 31.60
N ALA A 15 -2.05 20.34 30.71
CA ALA A 15 -3.07 19.32 30.81
C ALA A 15 -2.31 17.99 30.80
N ALA A 16 -2.14 17.37 31.97
CA ALA A 16 -1.82 15.97 32.08
C ALA A 16 -2.99 15.24 31.42
N GLY A 17 -2.89 14.98 30.10
CA GLY A 17 -3.80 14.12 29.39
C GLY A 17 -3.75 12.78 30.11
N THR A 18 -4.88 12.33 30.62
CA THR A 18 -5.09 10.94 30.97
C THR A 18 -4.62 10.15 29.73
N ALA A 19 -3.65 9.26 29.89
CA ALA A 19 -3.18 8.39 28.84
C ALA A 19 -4.37 7.48 28.49
N GLU A 20 -5.25 7.95 27.60
CA GLU A 20 -6.28 7.12 27.01
C GLU A 20 -5.59 5.99 26.25
N ALA A 21 -6.11 4.79 26.41
CA ALA A 21 -5.59 3.64 25.69
C ALA A 21 -5.73 3.89 24.17
N GLN A 22 -4.65 3.68 23.43
CA GLN A 22 -4.65 3.85 21.99
C GLN A 22 -5.53 2.79 21.34
N THR A 23 -6.59 3.21 20.68
CA THR A 23 -7.54 2.32 20.00
C THR A 23 -7.01 1.85 18.65
N LEU A 24 -7.49 0.69 18.18
CA LEU A 24 -7.18 0.22 16.83
C LEU A 24 -7.61 1.24 15.76
N GLN A 25 -8.77 1.89 15.96
CA GLN A 25 -9.30 2.87 15.02
C GLN A 25 -8.36 4.09 14.88
N GLU A 26 -7.81 4.59 15.96
CA GLU A 26 -6.81 5.67 15.95
C GLU A 26 -5.51 5.25 15.26
N ALA A 27 -5.04 4.02 15.52
CA ALA A 27 -3.86 3.49 14.86
C ALA A 27 -4.05 3.37 13.33
N LEU A 28 -5.23 2.91 12.89
CA LEU A 28 -5.59 2.84 11.47
C LEU A 28 -5.71 4.23 10.84
N ALA A 29 -6.30 5.20 11.53
CA ALA A 29 -6.40 6.58 11.10
C ALA A 29 -5.02 7.21 10.89
N ASN A 30 -4.09 6.98 11.82
CA ASN A 30 -2.72 7.44 11.70
C ASN A 30 -1.97 6.77 10.54
N ALA A 31 -2.10 5.45 10.37
CA ALA A 31 -1.51 4.73 9.26
C ALA A 31 -2.01 5.27 7.91
N TYR A 32 -3.33 5.48 7.76
CA TYR A 32 -3.91 6.06 6.55
C TYR A 32 -3.38 7.46 6.21
N SER A 33 -3.15 8.29 7.24
CA SER A 33 -2.74 9.69 7.05
C SER A 33 -1.23 9.84 6.79
N THR A 34 -0.41 9.01 7.42
CA THR A 34 1.04 9.23 7.50
C THR A 34 1.88 8.18 6.78
N ASN A 35 1.28 7.06 6.34
CA ASN A 35 2.07 5.98 5.74
C ASN A 35 2.67 6.40 4.38
N PRO A 36 4.01 6.27 4.19
CA PRO A 36 4.69 6.69 2.98
C PRO A 36 4.29 5.87 1.74
N GLU A 37 3.92 4.60 1.88
CA GLU A 37 3.50 3.73 0.77
C GLU A 37 2.19 4.25 0.15
N LEU A 38 1.24 4.67 1.00
CA LEU A 38 0.01 5.29 0.54
C LEU A 38 0.26 6.67 -0.07
N GLY A 39 1.18 7.45 0.51
CA GLY A 39 1.65 8.72 -0.07
C GLY A 39 2.25 8.53 -1.46
N ALA A 40 3.10 7.54 -1.63
CA ALA A 40 3.71 7.19 -2.92
C ALA A 40 2.65 6.72 -3.94
N ALA A 41 1.68 5.90 -3.54
CA ALA A 41 0.59 5.45 -4.42
C ALA A 41 -0.31 6.61 -4.87
N ARG A 42 -0.60 7.59 -3.99
CA ARG A 42 -1.32 8.83 -4.34
C ARG A 42 -0.52 9.68 -5.35
N ALA A 43 0.79 9.81 -5.16
CA ALA A 43 1.66 10.52 -6.11
C ALA A 43 1.72 9.80 -7.47
N GLN A 44 1.81 8.47 -7.47
CA GLN A 44 1.78 7.64 -8.68
C GLN A 44 0.46 7.80 -9.44
N LEU A 45 -0.68 7.86 -8.75
CA LEU A 45 -1.98 8.11 -9.38
C LEU A 45 -1.99 9.49 -10.07
N ARG A 46 -1.54 10.55 -9.39
CA ARG A 46 -1.44 11.90 -9.98
C ARG A 46 -0.53 11.93 -11.21
N ALA A 47 0.59 11.21 -11.17
CA ALA A 47 1.47 11.08 -12.33
C ALA A 47 0.79 10.32 -13.49
N THR A 48 -0.06 9.34 -13.20
CA THR A 48 -0.83 8.60 -14.20
C THR A 48 -1.97 9.47 -14.78
N ASP A 49 -2.60 10.32 -13.97
CA ASP A 49 -3.63 11.27 -14.43
C ASP A 49 -3.12 12.19 -15.56
N GLU A 50 -1.83 12.59 -15.51
CA GLU A 50 -1.20 13.39 -16.56
C GLU A 50 -1.11 12.68 -17.91
N GLN A 51 -1.17 11.36 -17.96
CA GLN A 51 -1.18 10.62 -19.25
C GLN A 51 -2.43 10.96 -20.08
N VAL A 52 -3.55 11.28 -19.42
CA VAL A 52 -4.77 11.74 -20.13
C VAL A 52 -4.57 13.13 -20.73
N SER A 53 -3.95 14.05 -20.01
CA SER A 53 -3.57 15.38 -20.55
C SER A 53 -2.60 15.25 -21.71
N GLN A 54 -1.64 14.32 -21.64
CA GLN A 54 -0.71 13.99 -22.72
C GLN A 54 -1.45 13.39 -23.94
N ALA A 55 -2.40 12.47 -23.72
CA ALA A 55 -3.21 11.92 -24.81
C ALA A 55 -4.05 13.01 -25.50
N LEU A 56 -4.66 13.92 -24.72
CA LEU A 56 -5.40 15.07 -25.23
C LEU A 56 -4.52 16.06 -26.01
N SER A 57 -3.21 16.13 -25.72
CA SER A 57 -2.29 16.98 -26.48
C SER A 57 -2.18 16.58 -27.95
N GLY A 58 -2.44 15.31 -28.28
CA GLY A 58 -2.49 14.82 -29.66
C GLY A 58 -3.57 15.46 -30.53
N TYR A 59 -4.61 16.05 -29.94
CA TYR A 59 -5.65 16.79 -30.65
C TYR A 59 -5.34 18.27 -30.84
N ARG A 60 -4.28 18.77 -30.21
CA ARG A 60 -3.95 20.20 -30.16
C ARG A 60 -2.95 20.59 -31.22
N PRO A 61 -2.95 21.86 -31.66
CA PRO A 61 -1.92 22.34 -32.58
C PRO A 61 -0.55 22.35 -31.90
N GLN A 62 0.44 21.89 -32.62
CA GLN A 62 1.85 22.00 -32.24
C GLN A 62 2.46 23.20 -32.93
N VAL A 63 3.03 24.11 -32.15
CA VAL A 63 3.68 25.32 -32.63
C VAL A 63 5.16 25.25 -32.30
N SER A 64 6.02 25.38 -33.31
CA SER A 64 7.47 25.39 -33.12
C SER A 64 8.11 26.60 -33.84
N GLY A 65 9.07 27.22 -33.17
CA GLY A 65 9.97 28.22 -33.72
C GLY A 65 11.35 27.64 -33.96
N THR A 66 11.96 27.92 -35.11
CA THR A 66 13.32 27.51 -35.45
C THR A 66 14.13 28.74 -35.83
N ALA A 67 15.40 28.76 -35.39
CA ALA A 67 16.37 29.72 -35.83
C ALA A 67 17.66 28.96 -36.19
N SER A 68 18.26 29.29 -37.32
CA SER A 68 19.52 28.71 -37.75
C SER A 68 20.47 29.77 -38.32
N TYR A 69 21.77 29.53 -38.11
CA TYR A 69 22.86 30.23 -38.74
C TYR A 69 23.82 29.19 -39.34
N ASN A 70 24.12 29.33 -40.62
CA ASN A 70 25.00 28.41 -41.31
C ASN A 70 26.08 29.25 -42.05
N ALA A 71 27.34 28.97 -41.72
CA ALA A 71 28.51 29.45 -42.49
C ALA A 71 29.00 28.30 -43.36
N VAL A 72 28.97 28.48 -44.66
CA VAL A 72 29.35 27.45 -45.62
C VAL A 72 30.45 28.00 -46.54
N ASP A 73 31.59 27.34 -46.57
CA ASP A 73 32.65 27.61 -47.56
C ASP A 73 32.55 26.54 -48.65
N MET A 74 32.25 27.00 -49.86
CA MET A 74 32.06 26.12 -51.03
C MET A 74 33.24 26.28 -51.99
N ASP A 75 33.89 25.20 -52.32
CA ASP A 75 34.90 25.15 -53.38
C ASP A 75 34.38 24.17 -54.47
N SER A 76 34.03 24.67 -55.62
CA SER A 76 33.43 23.89 -56.69
C SER A 76 34.05 24.21 -58.06
N SER A 77 33.74 23.42 -59.08
CA SER A 77 34.17 23.65 -60.44
C SER A 77 33.72 25.02 -61.08
N VAL A 78 32.79 25.72 -60.41
CA VAL A 78 32.26 27.04 -60.81
C VAL A 78 32.95 28.17 -60.08
N GLY A 79 33.69 27.87 -58.97
CA GLY A 79 34.41 28.87 -58.16
C GLY A 79 34.26 28.65 -56.66
N LYS A 80 34.95 29.49 -55.90
CA LYS A 80 34.87 29.54 -54.43
C LYS A 80 33.85 30.59 -54.01
N ALA A 81 33.01 30.24 -53.06
CA ALA A 81 32.04 31.15 -52.47
C ALA A 81 31.90 30.86 -50.98
N THR A 82 31.88 31.91 -50.16
CA THR A 82 31.51 31.83 -48.74
C THR A 82 30.09 32.35 -48.59
N LEU A 83 29.25 31.61 -47.88
CA LEU A 83 27.86 31.96 -47.65
C LEU A 83 27.56 31.95 -46.15
N ASP A 84 27.16 33.06 -45.60
CA ASP A 84 26.73 33.23 -44.21
C ASP A 84 25.21 33.38 -44.14
N SER A 85 24.48 32.26 -44.11
CA SER A 85 23.03 32.28 -44.11
C SER A 85 22.42 32.23 -42.70
N SER A 86 21.40 33.02 -42.47
CA SER A 86 20.60 32.92 -41.25
C SER A 86 19.11 32.81 -41.57
N SER A 87 18.40 31.97 -40.80
CA SER A 87 16.97 31.86 -40.99
C SER A 87 16.22 31.80 -39.66
N ILE A 88 15.02 32.31 -39.67
CA ILE A 88 14.04 32.17 -38.61
C ILE A 88 12.72 31.66 -39.21
N GLY A 89 12.09 30.70 -38.55
CA GLY A 89 10.86 30.09 -39.01
C GLY A 89 9.90 29.81 -37.87
N LEU A 90 8.61 29.87 -38.18
CA LEU A 90 7.51 29.45 -37.34
C LEU A 90 6.72 28.36 -38.09
N SER A 91 6.43 27.25 -37.44
CA SER A 91 5.59 26.18 -38.00
C SER A 91 4.48 25.79 -37.04
N VAL A 92 3.30 25.56 -37.59
CA VAL A 92 2.11 25.06 -36.88
C VAL A 92 1.66 23.78 -37.57
N THR A 93 1.52 22.70 -36.79
CA THR A 93 0.95 21.43 -37.28
C THR A 93 -0.27 21.08 -36.44
N GLN A 94 -1.43 20.93 -37.07
CA GLN A 94 -2.67 20.51 -36.44
C GLN A 94 -3.07 19.15 -37.00
N PRO A 95 -3.05 18.07 -36.19
CA PRO A 95 -3.63 16.79 -36.61
C PRO A 95 -5.14 16.94 -36.80
N LEU A 96 -5.64 16.54 -37.98
CA LEU A 96 -7.07 16.53 -38.29
C LEU A 96 -7.64 15.11 -38.22
N TYR A 97 -6.84 14.11 -38.61
CA TYR A 97 -7.23 12.71 -38.57
C TYR A 97 -6.01 11.81 -38.41
N ARG A 98 -6.09 10.85 -37.49
CA ARG A 98 -5.04 9.89 -37.17
C ARG A 98 -5.53 8.45 -37.20
N GLY A 99 -6.42 8.09 -38.12
CA GLY A 99 -6.95 6.75 -38.22
C GLY A 99 -7.76 6.28 -37.00
N GLY A 100 -8.31 7.20 -36.17
CA GLY A 100 -8.95 6.87 -34.90
C GLY A 100 -7.98 6.60 -33.74
N GLY A 101 -6.66 6.69 -33.98
CA GLY A 101 -5.64 6.40 -32.97
C GLY A 101 -5.63 7.36 -31.79
N LEU A 102 -6.01 8.66 -32.00
CA LEU A 102 -6.10 9.63 -30.90
C LEU A 102 -7.22 9.25 -29.92
N ASP A 103 -8.39 8.84 -30.43
CA ASP A 103 -9.50 8.42 -29.58
C ASP A 103 -9.19 7.12 -28.84
N ALA A 104 -8.55 6.17 -29.52
CA ALA A 104 -8.12 4.92 -28.90
C ALA A 104 -7.06 5.18 -27.81
N ASN A 105 -6.06 6.04 -28.05
CA ASN A 105 -5.04 6.41 -27.08
C ASN A 105 -5.63 7.14 -25.87
N LEU A 106 -6.62 8.00 -26.09
CA LEU A 106 -7.34 8.68 -24.99
C LEU A 106 -8.09 7.64 -24.13
N ARG A 107 -8.84 6.71 -24.75
CA ARG A 107 -9.53 5.63 -24.02
C ARG A 107 -8.54 4.74 -23.23
N ALA A 108 -7.41 4.36 -23.85
CA ALA A 108 -6.37 3.58 -23.20
C ALA A 108 -5.82 4.29 -21.97
N SER A 109 -5.52 5.59 -22.08
CA SER A 109 -5.04 6.42 -20.97
C SER A 109 -6.10 6.56 -19.87
N GLU A 110 -7.37 6.80 -20.21
CA GLU A 110 -8.46 6.86 -19.22
C GLU A 110 -8.66 5.52 -18.51
N ASN A 111 -8.58 4.40 -19.22
CA ASN A 111 -8.67 3.07 -18.61
C ASN A 111 -7.45 2.78 -17.71
N THR A 112 -6.26 3.26 -18.08
CA THR A 112 -5.06 3.18 -17.23
C THR A 112 -5.22 3.99 -15.94
N VAL A 113 -5.80 5.19 -15.99
CA VAL A 113 -6.13 5.98 -14.80
C VAL A 113 -7.13 5.23 -13.90
N ARG A 114 -8.20 4.67 -14.48
CA ARG A 114 -9.19 3.88 -13.72
C ARG A 114 -8.56 2.66 -13.06
N ALA A 115 -7.64 1.97 -13.75
CA ALA A 115 -6.89 0.85 -13.18
C ALA A 115 -6.04 1.30 -11.98
N ASN A 116 -5.34 2.45 -12.09
CA ASN A 116 -4.52 2.98 -11.01
C ASN A 116 -5.36 3.51 -9.82
N ARG A 117 -6.56 4.03 -10.05
CA ARG A 117 -7.50 4.37 -8.96
C ARG A 117 -7.92 3.12 -8.18
N ALA A 118 -8.26 2.04 -8.88
CA ALA A 118 -8.58 0.77 -8.23
C ALA A 118 -7.36 0.21 -7.49
N ASN A 119 -6.15 0.32 -8.06
CA ASN A 119 -4.92 -0.10 -7.42
C ASN A 119 -4.57 0.74 -6.17
N LEU A 120 -4.91 2.03 -6.14
CA LEU A 120 -4.78 2.85 -4.92
C LEU A 120 -5.59 2.28 -3.76
N ILE A 121 -6.82 1.80 -4.03
CA ILE A 121 -7.65 1.13 -3.01
C ILE A 121 -6.99 -0.20 -2.56
N VAL A 122 -6.37 -0.96 -3.47
CA VAL A 122 -5.59 -2.16 -3.09
C VAL A 122 -4.45 -1.80 -2.13
N THR A 123 -3.70 -0.74 -2.43
CA THR A 123 -2.62 -0.26 -1.57
C THR A 123 -3.15 0.23 -0.21
N GLU A 124 -4.27 0.94 -0.19
CA GLU A 124 -4.95 1.35 1.05
C GLU A 124 -5.29 0.15 1.92
N GLN A 125 -5.91 -0.88 1.33
CA GLN A 125 -6.26 -2.10 2.05
C GLN A 125 -5.03 -2.82 2.62
N GLN A 126 -3.94 -2.87 1.86
CA GLN A 126 -2.70 -3.48 2.33
C GLN A 126 -2.12 -2.72 3.52
N VAL A 127 -2.04 -1.37 3.43
CA VAL A 127 -1.53 -0.52 4.52
C VAL A 127 -2.39 -0.65 5.78
N LEU A 128 -3.71 -0.64 5.63
CA LEU A 128 -4.63 -0.82 6.78
C LEU A 128 -4.51 -2.23 7.38
N TYR A 129 -4.36 -3.26 6.55
CA TYR A 129 -4.17 -4.63 7.04
C TYR A 129 -2.83 -4.79 7.77
N ASP A 130 -1.75 -4.22 7.25
CA ASP A 130 -0.45 -4.23 7.92
C ASP A 130 -0.50 -3.47 9.25
N ALA A 131 -1.27 -2.38 9.33
CA ALA A 131 -1.49 -1.65 10.58
C ALA A 131 -2.27 -2.48 11.62
N VAL A 132 -3.28 -3.25 11.18
CA VAL A 132 -3.98 -4.21 12.06
C VAL A 132 -3.01 -5.25 12.61
N GLN A 133 -2.16 -5.82 11.74
CA GLN A 133 -1.18 -6.84 12.17
C GLN A 133 -0.16 -6.25 13.16
N ALA A 134 0.34 -5.04 12.90
CA ALA A 134 1.28 -4.36 13.77
C ALA A 134 0.66 -4.05 15.15
N TYR A 135 -0.58 -3.55 15.16
CA TYR A 135 -1.32 -3.27 16.40
C TYR A 135 -1.58 -4.54 17.21
N ALA A 136 -2.14 -5.58 16.58
CA ALA A 136 -2.40 -6.85 17.23
C ALA A 136 -1.12 -7.54 17.70
N GLY A 137 -0.01 -7.36 16.98
CA GLY A 137 1.32 -7.84 17.36
C GLY A 137 1.81 -7.24 18.67
N VAL A 138 1.73 -5.90 18.82
CA VAL A 138 2.15 -5.21 20.04
C VAL A 138 1.26 -5.62 21.21
N TRP A 139 -0.06 -5.68 21.03
CA TRP A 139 -0.97 -6.14 22.08
C TRP A 139 -0.65 -7.57 22.54
N ARG A 140 -0.47 -8.49 21.59
CA ARG A 140 -0.13 -9.89 21.84
C ARG A 140 1.17 -10.01 22.64
N ASP A 141 2.24 -9.36 22.16
CA ASP A 141 3.58 -9.54 22.71
C ASP A 141 3.71 -8.85 24.09
N ARG A 142 3.00 -7.72 24.30
CA ARG A 142 2.86 -7.09 25.62
C ARG A 142 2.12 -8.00 26.61
N SER A 143 1.02 -8.59 26.19
CA SER A 143 0.25 -9.52 27.02
C SER A 143 1.04 -10.79 27.37
N VAL A 144 1.79 -11.33 26.41
CA VAL A 144 2.68 -12.48 26.62
C VAL A 144 3.82 -12.12 27.59
N LEU A 145 4.42 -10.95 27.46
CA LEU A 145 5.46 -10.48 28.40
C LEU A 145 4.91 -10.35 29.83
N GLU A 146 3.71 -9.80 29.98
CA GLU A 146 3.06 -9.69 31.29
C GLU A 146 2.83 -11.08 31.93
N LEU A 147 2.35 -12.04 31.14
CA LEU A 147 2.21 -13.44 31.58
C LEU A 147 3.56 -14.04 31.96
N ALA A 148 4.63 -13.81 31.20
CA ALA A 148 5.97 -14.32 31.46
C ALA A 148 6.56 -13.72 32.75
N ILE A 149 6.40 -12.42 32.97
CA ILE A 149 6.81 -11.74 34.22
C ILE A 149 6.08 -12.35 35.46
N ASN A 150 4.76 -12.56 35.30
CA ASN A 150 3.97 -13.14 36.38
C ASN A 150 4.35 -14.59 36.67
N ASN A 151 4.65 -15.36 35.58
CA ASN A 151 5.15 -16.73 35.72
C ASN A 151 6.52 -16.78 36.44
N GLU A 152 7.48 -15.98 35.98
CA GLU A 152 8.80 -15.89 36.65
C GLU A 152 8.68 -15.53 38.17
N LYS A 153 7.83 -14.57 38.50
CA LYS A 153 7.57 -14.21 39.91
C LYS A 153 6.96 -15.37 40.71
N ARG A 154 6.07 -16.18 40.11
CA ARG A 154 5.50 -17.34 40.80
C ARG A 154 6.59 -18.41 41.04
N LEU A 155 7.36 -18.75 40.02
CA LEU A 155 8.43 -19.75 40.12
C LEU A 155 9.54 -19.30 41.03
N GLN A 156 9.82 -17.99 41.14
CA GLN A 156 10.77 -17.45 42.14
C GLN A 156 10.28 -17.69 43.58
N ARG A 157 8.99 -17.46 43.85
CA ARG A 157 8.38 -17.77 45.15
C ARG A 157 8.38 -19.27 45.45
N GLN A 158 8.06 -20.11 44.45
CA GLN A 158 8.07 -21.55 44.57
C GLN A 158 9.47 -22.08 44.88
N LEU A 159 10.51 -21.59 44.20
CA LEU A 159 11.90 -21.95 44.49
C LEU A 159 12.26 -21.57 45.97
N GLN A 160 11.88 -20.38 46.44
CA GLN A 160 12.13 -19.99 47.80
C GLN A 160 11.43 -20.93 48.81
N ALA A 161 10.16 -21.24 48.61
CA ALA A 161 9.43 -22.20 49.43
C ALA A 161 10.05 -23.59 49.41
N THR A 162 10.52 -24.08 48.27
CA THR A 162 11.20 -25.36 48.12
C THR A 162 12.54 -25.37 48.88
N ARG A 163 13.31 -24.28 48.82
CA ARG A 163 14.56 -24.15 49.58
C ARG A 163 14.33 -24.14 51.09
N ASP A 164 13.27 -23.44 51.56
CA ASP A 164 12.93 -23.42 53.00
C ASP A 164 12.55 -24.80 53.51
N ARG A 165 11.76 -25.57 52.75
CA ARG A 165 11.39 -26.98 53.04
C ARG A 165 12.60 -27.90 52.97
N PHE A 166 13.54 -27.69 52.08
CA PHE A 166 14.81 -28.46 52.06
C PHE A 166 15.67 -28.21 53.31
N ASN A 167 15.76 -26.98 53.77
CA ASN A 167 16.54 -26.62 54.95
C ASN A 167 16.02 -27.32 56.22
N VAL A 168 14.71 -27.66 56.27
CA VAL A 168 14.12 -28.39 57.39
C VAL A 168 14.01 -29.90 57.09
N GLY A 169 14.51 -30.38 55.94
CA GLY A 169 14.58 -31.81 55.60
C GLY A 169 13.31 -32.43 55.02
N GLU A 170 12.33 -31.61 54.61
CA GLU A 170 11.04 -32.10 54.06
C GLU A 170 11.10 -32.51 52.57
N VAL A 171 12.00 -31.94 51.77
CA VAL A 171 12.14 -32.23 50.36
C VAL A 171 13.60 -32.58 50.01
N ALA A 172 13.79 -33.21 48.82
CA ALA A 172 15.10 -33.64 48.35
C ALA A 172 15.86 -32.47 47.66
N ARG A 173 17.20 -32.60 47.55
CA ARG A 173 18.02 -31.64 46.78
C ARG A 173 17.65 -31.63 45.28
N THR A 174 17.12 -32.71 44.76
CA THR A 174 16.61 -32.81 43.40
C THR A 174 15.44 -31.88 43.15
N ASP A 175 14.56 -31.67 44.13
CA ASP A 175 13.39 -30.80 44.00
C ASP A 175 13.84 -29.34 43.95
N VAL A 176 14.87 -28.93 44.71
CA VAL A 176 15.48 -27.58 44.63
C VAL A 176 16.09 -27.36 43.25
N ALA A 177 16.86 -28.37 42.75
CA ALA A 177 17.49 -28.26 41.42
C ALA A 177 16.45 -28.17 40.30
N GLN A 178 15.32 -28.88 40.39
CA GLN A 178 14.21 -28.75 39.44
C GLN A 178 13.57 -27.35 39.50
N ALA A 179 13.29 -26.83 40.67
CA ALA A 179 12.73 -25.49 40.83
C ALA A 179 13.70 -24.42 40.29
N GLU A 180 15.02 -24.57 40.49
CA GLU A 180 16.04 -23.69 39.90
C GLU A 180 16.06 -23.77 38.35
N ALA A 181 15.96 -24.98 37.83
CA ALA A 181 15.88 -25.15 36.36
C ALA A 181 14.62 -24.52 35.75
N ARG A 182 13.46 -24.68 36.39
CA ARG A 182 12.19 -24.04 35.95
C ARG A 182 12.25 -22.53 36.04
N LEU A 183 12.82 -21.96 37.09
CA LEU A 183 13.01 -20.50 37.23
C LEU A 183 13.94 -20.00 36.11
N SER A 184 15.04 -20.68 35.82
CA SER A 184 15.97 -20.31 34.76
C SER A 184 15.28 -20.32 33.39
N ALA A 185 14.43 -21.33 33.11
CA ALA A 185 13.62 -21.40 31.88
C ALA A 185 12.60 -20.26 31.81
N ALA A 186 11.95 -19.90 32.91
CA ALA A 186 11.00 -18.80 32.94
C ALA A 186 11.68 -17.42 32.72
N THR A 187 12.89 -17.22 33.31
CA THR A 187 13.71 -16.04 33.05
C THR A 187 14.08 -15.93 31.56
N ALA A 188 14.48 -17.04 30.93
CA ALA A 188 14.77 -17.07 29.49
C ALA A 188 13.53 -16.73 28.66
N SER A 189 12.35 -17.28 28.99
CA SER A 189 11.09 -16.96 28.32
C SER A 189 10.68 -15.51 28.46
N ARG A 190 10.92 -14.87 29.63
CA ARG A 190 10.68 -13.44 29.83
C ARG A 190 11.59 -12.59 28.92
N VAL A 191 12.90 -12.90 28.89
CA VAL A 191 13.86 -12.18 28.02
C VAL A 191 13.50 -12.31 26.53
N GLU A 192 13.06 -13.52 26.12
CA GLU A 192 12.56 -13.73 24.75
C GLU A 192 11.31 -12.87 24.48
N ALA A 193 10.33 -12.83 25.39
CA ALA A 193 9.13 -12.02 25.25
C ALA A 193 9.45 -10.50 25.20
N GLU A 194 10.44 -10.02 25.97
CA GLU A 194 10.95 -8.65 25.88
C GLU A 194 11.50 -8.34 24.48
N GLY A 195 12.28 -9.25 23.92
CA GLY A 195 12.81 -9.14 22.55
C GLY A 195 11.72 -9.12 21.49
N LEU A 196 10.71 -9.99 21.60
CA LEU A 196 9.58 -10.04 20.69
C LEU A 196 8.76 -8.73 20.74
N LEU A 197 8.48 -8.22 21.95
CA LEU A 197 7.79 -6.94 22.10
C LEU A 197 8.57 -5.78 21.49
N ALA A 198 9.89 -5.73 21.68
CA ALA A 198 10.74 -4.70 21.06
C ALA A 198 10.65 -4.73 19.53
N ASN A 199 10.62 -5.93 18.92
CA ASN A 199 10.44 -6.09 17.48
C ASN A 199 9.05 -5.65 17.01
N SER A 200 7.99 -5.98 17.75
CA SER A 200 6.63 -5.56 17.43
C SER A 200 6.47 -4.04 17.54
N ILE A 201 7.08 -3.40 18.52
CA ILE A 201 7.13 -1.94 18.65
C ILE A 201 7.84 -1.30 17.47
N ALA A 202 8.97 -1.85 17.02
CA ALA A 202 9.68 -1.35 15.85
C ALA A 202 8.83 -1.45 14.57
N THR A 203 8.10 -2.56 14.39
CA THR A 203 7.16 -2.75 13.29
C THR A 203 6.00 -1.76 13.35
N PHE A 204 5.42 -1.55 14.51
CA PHE A 204 4.35 -0.60 14.76
C PHE A 204 4.78 0.83 14.38
N ARG A 205 5.96 1.27 14.85
CA ARG A 205 6.52 2.58 14.49
C ARG A 205 6.69 2.76 12.98
N ARG A 206 7.17 1.73 12.30
CA ARG A 206 7.38 1.78 10.85
C ARG A 206 6.07 1.96 10.08
N ILE A 207 4.99 1.29 10.51
CA ILE A 207 3.72 1.26 9.77
C ILE A 207 2.82 2.42 10.17
N ILE A 208 2.73 2.73 11.47
CA ILE A 208 1.76 3.68 12.04
C ILE A 208 2.40 5.05 12.34
N ALA A 209 3.74 5.13 12.28
CA ALA A 209 4.55 6.35 12.52
C ALA A 209 4.38 6.98 13.93
N GLN A 210 3.96 6.17 14.90
CA GLN A 210 3.80 6.61 16.30
C GLN A 210 4.39 5.59 17.26
N GLU A 211 4.62 6.01 18.54
CA GLU A 211 4.95 5.10 19.63
C GLU A 211 3.66 4.43 20.12
N PRO A 212 3.65 3.09 20.28
CA PRO A 212 2.52 2.42 20.88
C PRO A 212 2.41 2.78 22.38
N GLN A 213 1.32 3.43 22.73
CA GLN A 213 1.00 3.71 24.14
C GLN A 213 0.33 2.48 24.78
N ASN A 214 -0.69 2.65 25.60
CA ASN A 214 -1.48 1.53 26.11
C ASN A 214 -2.37 0.99 24.98
N VAL A 215 -1.92 -0.10 24.34
CA VAL A 215 -2.65 -0.75 23.25
C VAL A 215 -3.71 -1.68 23.82
N ASP A 216 -4.98 -1.44 23.51
CA ASP A 216 -6.09 -2.29 23.92
C ASP A 216 -6.19 -3.57 23.10
N GLN A 217 -6.96 -4.56 23.60
CA GLN A 217 -7.26 -5.75 22.84
C GLN A 217 -7.91 -5.36 21.50
N PRO A 218 -7.39 -5.85 20.36
CA PRO A 218 -7.98 -5.53 19.06
C PRO A 218 -9.41 -6.05 18.99
N VAL A 219 -10.33 -5.14 18.59
CA VAL A 219 -11.74 -5.45 18.46
C VAL A 219 -12.05 -5.87 17.01
N ARG A 220 -12.98 -6.80 16.83
CA ARG A 220 -13.49 -7.16 15.51
C ARG A 220 -14.15 -5.97 14.81
N PRO A 221 -14.04 -5.85 13.49
CA PRO A 221 -14.81 -4.87 12.73
C PRO A 221 -16.32 -5.16 12.86
N ALA A 222 -17.13 -4.08 12.90
CA ALA A 222 -18.57 -4.19 13.10
C ALA A 222 -19.29 -4.83 11.90
N ALA A 223 -18.81 -4.59 10.69
CA ALA A 223 -19.45 -5.03 9.44
C ALA A 223 -18.67 -6.17 8.79
N LEU A 224 -18.93 -7.40 9.23
CA LEU A 224 -18.44 -8.62 8.57
C LEU A 224 -19.56 -9.26 7.75
N PRO A 225 -19.25 -9.95 6.62
CA PRO A 225 -20.22 -10.77 5.91
C PRO A 225 -20.84 -11.82 6.84
N ALA A 226 -22.14 -12.07 6.71
CA ALA A 226 -22.85 -13.01 7.57
C ALA A 226 -22.56 -14.49 7.22
N ASN A 227 -22.20 -14.76 5.95
CA ASN A 227 -21.88 -16.10 5.47
C ASN A 227 -20.88 -16.05 4.29
N GLU A 228 -20.36 -17.22 3.93
CA GLU A 228 -19.36 -17.35 2.84
C GLU A 228 -19.93 -16.94 1.46
N ALA A 229 -21.22 -17.19 1.21
CA ALA A 229 -21.86 -16.83 -0.06
C ALA A 229 -21.94 -15.30 -0.23
N GLU A 230 -22.33 -14.58 0.82
CA GLU A 230 -22.33 -13.11 0.85
C GLU A 230 -20.90 -12.56 0.68
N ALA A 231 -19.90 -13.17 1.33
CA ALA A 231 -18.49 -12.78 1.14
C ALA A 231 -18.05 -12.93 -0.31
N GLN A 232 -18.43 -14.02 -1.00
CA GLN A 232 -18.15 -14.23 -2.41
C GLN A 232 -18.90 -13.23 -3.32
N GLU A 233 -20.13 -12.86 -2.99
CA GLU A 233 -20.88 -11.84 -3.73
C GLU A 233 -20.21 -10.46 -3.62
N LEU A 234 -19.83 -10.05 -2.41
CA LEU A 234 -19.11 -8.79 -2.18
C LEU A 234 -17.76 -8.75 -2.90
N ALA A 235 -17.08 -9.89 -2.98
CA ALA A 235 -15.80 -10.02 -3.65
C ALA A 235 -15.87 -9.78 -5.17
N ALA A 236 -17.04 -9.84 -5.81
CA ALA A 236 -17.20 -9.49 -7.22
C ALA A 236 -16.82 -8.02 -7.51
N ALA A 237 -16.94 -7.14 -6.52
CA ALA A 237 -16.51 -5.73 -6.58
C ALA A 237 -15.09 -5.48 -6.06
N ASN A 238 -14.28 -6.53 -5.88
CA ASN A 238 -12.93 -6.40 -5.33
C ASN A 238 -12.04 -5.50 -6.21
N PRO A 239 -11.31 -4.53 -5.63
CA PRO A 239 -10.45 -3.62 -6.38
C PRO A 239 -9.38 -4.30 -7.24
N ASN A 240 -8.89 -5.48 -6.86
CA ASN A 240 -7.97 -6.27 -7.69
C ASN A 240 -8.62 -6.70 -9.01
N ILE A 241 -9.88 -7.11 -8.98
CA ILE A 241 -10.64 -7.46 -10.19
C ILE A 241 -10.86 -6.22 -11.05
N ALA A 242 -11.26 -5.09 -10.43
CA ALA A 242 -11.45 -3.83 -11.15
C ALA A 242 -10.14 -3.35 -11.82
N THR A 243 -9.00 -3.45 -11.14
CA THR A 243 -7.68 -3.15 -11.71
C THR A 243 -7.39 -4.00 -12.93
N ALA A 244 -7.62 -5.32 -12.86
CA ALA A 244 -7.40 -6.23 -13.97
C ALA A 244 -8.35 -5.96 -15.15
N GLN A 245 -9.63 -5.64 -14.88
CA GLN A 245 -10.63 -5.29 -15.91
C GLN A 245 -10.24 -4.04 -16.69
N TYR A 246 -9.85 -2.96 -15.98
CA TYR A 246 -9.43 -1.72 -16.64
C TYR A 246 -8.09 -1.88 -17.35
N THR A 247 -7.17 -2.70 -16.83
CA THR A 247 -5.91 -3.03 -17.52
C THR A 247 -6.16 -3.79 -18.81
N LEU A 248 -7.12 -4.73 -18.84
CA LEU A 248 -7.55 -5.41 -20.05
C LEU A 248 -8.21 -4.44 -21.05
N ALA A 249 -9.05 -3.53 -20.55
CA ALA A 249 -9.69 -2.53 -21.41
C ALA A 249 -8.64 -1.63 -22.09
N ALA A 250 -7.65 -1.13 -21.33
CA ALA A 250 -6.54 -0.37 -21.89
C ALA A 250 -5.76 -1.16 -22.96
N ALA A 251 -5.44 -2.43 -22.69
CA ALA A 251 -4.74 -3.28 -23.65
C ALA A 251 -5.56 -3.55 -24.95
N LYS A 252 -6.89 -3.58 -24.88
CA LYS A 252 -7.76 -3.65 -26.06
C LYS A 252 -7.70 -2.35 -26.85
N ASP A 253 -7.75 -1.19 -26.19
CA ASP A 253 -7.60 0.11 -26.84
C ASP A 253 -6.21 0.27 -27.49
N ASP A 254 -5.14 -0.29 -26.90
CA ASP A 254 -3.80 -0.32 -27.49
C ASP A 254 -3.73 -1.11 -28.81
N VAL A 255 -4.59 -2.11 -28.99
CA VAL A 255 -4.73 -2.79 -30.31
C VAL A 255 -5.27 -1.80 -31.35
N ASP A 256 -6.26 -0.99 -30.99
CA ASP A 256 -6.83 0.02 -31.87
C ASP A 256 -5.81 1.13 -32.19
N VAL A 257 -4.99 1.55 -31.20
CA VAL A 257 -3.87 2.48 -31.40
C VAL A 257 -2.87 1.91 -32.41
N ALA A 258 -2.50 0.65 -32.29
CA ALA A 258 -1.57 0.01 -33.23
C ALA A 258 -2.20 -0.11 -34.63
N PHE A 259 -3.49 -0.45 -34.71
CA PHE A 259 -4.22 -0.57 -35.97
C PHE A 259 -4.34 0.77 -36.71
N SER A 260 -4.51 1.87 -35.97
CA SER A 260 -4.64 3.21 -36.55
C SER A 260 -3.41 3.65 -37.38
N ARG A 261 -2.23 3.07 -37.11
CA ARG A 261 -1.01 3.35 -37.85
C ARG A 261 -1.01 2.78 -39.27
N LEU A 262 -1.93 1.87 -39.56
CA LEU A 262 -2.18 1.33 -40.91
C LEU A 262 -3.12 2.22 -41.73
N LEU A 263 -3.77 3.21 -41.11
CA LEU A 263 -4.79 4.06 -41.73
C LEU A 263 -4.19 5.41 -42.15
N PRO A 264 -4.84 6.11 -43.14
CA PRO A 264 -4.41 7.41 -43.56
C PRO A 264 -4.35 8.42 -42.40
N GLN A 265 -3.39 9.35 -42.45
CA GLN A 265 -3.23 10.45 -41.53
C GLN A 265 -3.37 11.77 -42.29
N VAL A 266 -4.04 12.76 -41.66
CA VAL A 266 -4.31 14.07 -42.24
C VAL A 266 -3.87 15.16 -41.28
N ASP A 267 -2.98 16.04 -41.74
CA ASP A 267 -2.49 17.19 -41.01
C ASP A 267 -2.79 18.48 -41.75
N LEU A 268 -3.22 19.50 -41.03
CA LEU A 268 -3.14 20.90 -41.48
C LEU A 268 -1.76 21.43 -41.06
N ARG A 269 -1.01 21.98 -42.01
CA ARG A 269 0.29 22.58 -41.77
C ARG A 269 0.29 24.02 -42.23
N ALA A 270 0.83 24.90 -41.39
CA ALA A 270 1.13 26.29 -41.74
C ALA A 270 2.58 26.58 -41.35
N SER A 271 3.29 27.30 -42.20
CA SER A 271 4.63 27.75 -41.90
C SER A 271 4.87 29.17 -42.47
N ALA A 272 5.69 29.95 -41.76
CA ALA A 272 6.24 31.18 -42.21
C ALA A 272 7.72 31.23 -41.89
N SER A 273 8.54 31.63 -42.88
CA SER A 273 9.99 31.75 -42.68
C SER A 273 10.55 33.00 -43.29
N TYR A 274 11.63 33.47 -42.69
CA TYR A 274 12.46 34.53 -43.22
C TYR A 274 13.91 34.02 -43.21
N ALA A 275 14.57 34.16 -44.34
CA ALA A 275 15.99 33.84 -44.48
C ALA A 275 16.75 35.01 -45.03
N ASN A 276 17.91 35.29 -44.44
CA ASN A 276 18.87 36.27 -44.92
C ASN A 276 20.01 35.51 -45.58
N GLU A 277 20.40 35.98 -46.76
CA GLU A 277 21.43 35.34 -47.61
C GLU A 277 21.26 33.83 -47.77
N PRO A 278 20.04 33.33 -48.19
CA PRO A 278 19.80 31.91 -48.32
C PRO A 278 20.60 31.24 -49.46
N SER A 279 21.12 32.04 -50.38
CA SER A 279 22.00 31.64 -51.45
C SER A 279 22.89 32.83 -51.90
N THR A 280 23.97 32.55 -52.65
CA THR A 280 24.88 33.59 -53.16
C THR A 280 24.23 34.66 -54.03
N ASN A 281 23.01 34.43 -54.54
CA ASN A 281 22.30 35.34 -55.44
C ASN A 281 21.07 35.99 -54.83
N LEU A 282 20.72 35.67 -53.55
CA LEU A 282 19.53 36.15 -52.86
C LEU A 282 19.91 36.79 -51.51
N ALA A 283 19.69 38.08 -51.36
CA ALA A 283 19.96 38.78 -50.10
C ALA A 283 18.96 38.41 -49.01
N TRP A 284 17.73 38.10 -49.34
CA TRP A 284 16.71 37.66 -48.39
C TRP A 284 15.59 36.92 -49.12
N GLN A 285 14.86 36.06 -48.34
CA GLN A 285 13.68 35.35 -48.81
C GLN A 285 12.63 35.31 -47.69
N ARG A 286 11.37 35.42 -48.05
CA ARG A 286 10.21 35.23 -47.16
C ARG A 286 9.29 34.22 -47.80
N ASP A 287 8.93 33.22 -47.00
CA ASP A 287 8.00 32.17 -47.43
C ASP A 287 6.86 32.08 -46.44
N GLY A 288 5.66 31.92 -46.95
CA GLY A 288 4.47 31.59 -46.18
C GLY A 288 3.69 30.49 -46.89
N GLN A 289 3.38 29.44 -46.17
CA GLN A 289 2.68 28.26 -46.68
C GLN A 289 1.58 27.82 -45.72
N ILE A 290 0.43 27.46 -46.26
CA ILE A 290 -0.61 26.71 -45.57
C ILE A 290 -1.08 25.59 -46.49
N GLY A 291 -1.28 24.40 -45.95
CA GLY A 291 -1.66 23.23 -46.72
C GLY A 291 -2.17 22.10 -45.87
N ILE A 292 -2.89 21.17 -46.53
CA ILE A 292 -3.29 19.90 -45.94
C ILE A 292 -2.37 18.84 -46.46
N GLN A 293 -1.78 18.05 -45.57
CA GLN A 293 -0.96 16.91 -45.91
C GLN A 293 -1.71 15.62 -45.55
N VAL A 294 -1.91 14.75 -46.54
CA VAL A 294 -2.44 13.40 -46.34
C VAL A 294 -1.30 12.42 -46.53
N THR A 295 -1.07 11.57 -45.51
CA THR A 295 -0.07 10.49 -45.58
C THR A 295 -0.79 9.16 -45.51
N VAL A 296 -0.65 8.32 -46.54
CA VAL A 296 -1.22 6.98 -46.60
C VAL A 296 -0.07 5.97 -46.53
N PRO A 297 0.06 5.23 -45.45
CA PRO A 297 1.08 4.18 -45.34
C PRO A 297 0.70 2.99 -46.20
N LEU A 298 1.44 2.73 -47.28
CA LEU A 298 1.16 1.60 -48.17
C LEU A 298 1.89 0.33 -47.75
N TYR A 299 3.18 0.42 -47.45
CA TYR A 299 3.99 -0.69 -46.97
C TYR A 299 5.20 -0.16 -46.15
N GLN A 300 5.39 -0.67 -44.96
CA GLN A 300 6.40 -0.24 -44.01
C GLN A 300 7.22 -1.42 -43.47
N GLY A 301 7.59 -2.35 -44.35
CA GLY A 301 8.40 -3.51 -43.99
C GLY A 301 7.68 -4.52 -43.09
N GLY A 302 6.37 -4.38 -42.86
CA GLY A 302 5.56 -5.32 -42.06
C GLY A 302 5.57 -5.03 -40.52
N THR A 303 6.25 -3.99 -40.09
CA THR A 303 6.38 -3.64 -38.62
C THR A 303 5.03 -3.39 -37.98
N GLU A 304 4.15 -2.59 -38.62
CA GLU A 304 2.85 -2.22 -38.10
C GLU A 304 1.93 -3.44 -37.95
N TYR A 305 1.92 -4.33 -38.94
CA TYR A 305 1.18 -5.60 -38.86
C TYR A 305 1.68 -6.47 -37.68
N SER A 306 3.00 -6.50 -37.48
CA SER A 306 3.61 -7.21 -36.34
C SER A 306 3.20 -6.60 -35.02
N GLN A 307 3.19 -5.26 -34.88
CA GLN A 307 2.74 -4.55 -33.68
C GLN A 307 1.27 -4.82 -33.36
N VAL A 308 0.39 -4.82 -34.36
CA VAL A 308 -1.02 -5.19 -34.17
C VAL A 308 -1.14 -6.63 -33.65
N ARG A 309 -0.40 -7.58 -34.26
CA ARG A 309 -0.39 -8.96 -33.76
C ARG A 309 0.15 -9.06 -32.33
N GLN A 310 1.20 -8.33 -32.00
CA GLN A 310 1.78 -8.27 -30.66
C GLN A 310 0.76 -7.76 -29.63
N ASN A 311 0.12 -6.61 -29.89
CA ASN A 311 -0.87 -6.04 -28.98
C ASN A 311 -2.09 -6.94 -28.81
N LYS A 312 -2.53 -7.66 -29.86
CA LYS A 312 -3.56 -8.69 -29.74
C LYS A 312 -3.16 -9.81 -28.78
N GLN A 313 -1.90 -10.25 -28.77
CA GLN A 313 -1.44 -11.27 -27.83
C GLN A 313 -1.31 -10.69 -26.40
N LEU A 314 -0.88 -9.43 -26.26
CA LEU A 314 -0.88 -8.76 -24.95
C LEU A 314 -2.29 -8.61 -24.39
N ALA A 315 -3.28 -8.23 -25.20
CA ALA A 315 -4.67 -8.18 -24.76
C ALA A 315 -5.20 -9.56 -24.31
N ARG A 316 -4.86 -10.65 -25.05
CA ARG A 316 -5.17 -12.02 -24.59
C ARG A 316 -4.48 -12.37 -23.29
N GLN A 317 -3.22 -12.00 -23.12
CA GLN A 317 -2.51 -12.21 -21.87
C GLN A 317 -3.23 -11.50 -20.69
N ARG A 318 -3.72 -10.27 -20.89
CA ARG A 318 -4.48 -9.53 -19.87
C ARG A 318 -5.82 -10.17 -19.56
N ASP A 319 -6.47 -10.77 -20.55
CA ASP A 319 -7.72 -11.52 -20.38
C ASP A 319 -7.52 -12.76 -19.49
N GLU A 320 -6.48 -13.56 -19.75
CA GLU A 320 -6.13 -14.70 -18.90
C GLU A 320 -5.69 -14.25 -17.48
N GLN A 321 -5.01 -13.11 -17.37
CA GLN A 321 -4.67 -12.52 -16.06
C GLN A 321 -5.92 -12.11 -15.28
N LEU A 322 -6.94 -11.54 -15.93
CA LEU A 322 -8.23 -11.24 -15.28
C LEU A 322 -8.89 -12.51 -14.74
N VAL A 323 -8.97 -13.58 -15.55
CA VAL A 323 -9.53 -14.87 -15.11
C VAL A 323 -8.73 -15.42 -13.91
N SER A 324 -7.40 -15.35 -13.96
CA SER A 324 -6.52 -15.76 -12.84
C SER A 324 -6.79 -14.93 -11.57
N THR A 325 -6.91 -13.61 -11.70
CA THR A 325 -7.22 -12.71 -10.58
C THR A 325 -8.57 -13.03 -9.94
N GLN A 326 -9.60 -13.26 -10.75
CA GLN A 326 -10.93 -13.65 -10.27
C GLN A 326 -10.89 -14.95 -9.45
N ARG A 327 -10.14 -15.95 -9.92
CA ARG A 327 -9.96 -17.22 -9.20
C ARG A 327 -9.19 -17.03 -7.89
N SER A 328 -8.12 -16.24 -7.91
CA SER A 328 -7.34 -15.94 -6.69
C SER A 328 -8.18 -15.16 -5.66
N VAL A 329 -8.99 -14.20 -6.07
CA VAL A 329 -9.88 -13.48 -5.16
C VAL A 329 -10.90 -14.43 -4.54
N ALA A 330 -11.53 -15.32 -5.33
CA ALA A 330 -12.48 -16.30 -4.82
C ALA A 330 -11.81 -17.29 -3.83
N GLU A 331 -10.61 -17.75 -4.11
CA GLU A 331 -9.81 -18.58 -3.22
C GLU A 331 -9.48 -17.85 -1.91
N ASN A 332 -8.99 -16.60 -2.00
CA ASN A 332 -8.63 -15.79 -0.85
C ASN A 332 -9.83 -15.55 0.08
N VAL A 333 -11.01 -15.29 -0.47
CA VAL A 333 -12.24 -15.12 0.31
C VAL A 333 -12.62 -16.41 1.05
N THR A 334 -12.60 -17.56 0.36
CA THR A 334 -12.88 -18.86 0.99
C THR A 334 -11.89 -19.14 2.11
N THR A 335 -10.58 -18.92 1.84
CA THR A 335 -9.52 -19.15 2.83
C THR A 335 -9.67 -18.23 4.04
N ALA A 336 -9.91 -16.93 3.82
CA ALA A 336 -10.11 -15.95 4.89
C ALA A 336 -11.34 -16.28 5.73
N TRP A 337 -12.45 -16.68 5.10
CA TRP A 337 -13.66 -17.12 5.77
C TRP A 337 -13.42 -18.33 6.68
N LYS A 338 -12.78 -19.40 6.14
CA LYS A 338 -12.45 -20.60 6.91
C LYS A 338 -11.47 -20.32 8.04
N THR A 339 -10.49 -19.45 7.80
CA THR A 339 -9.53 -19.02 8.82
C THR A 339 -10.23 -18.28 9.96
N LEU A 340 -11.14 -17.36 9.69
CA LEU A 340 -11.92 -16.66 10.71
C LEU A 340 -12.78 -17.65 11.51
N GLN A 341 -13.50 -18.55 10.83
CA GLN A 341 -14.33 -19.57 11.48
C GLN A 341 -13.51 -20.46 12.41
N THR A 342 -12.35 -20.92 11.95
CA THR A 342 -11.44 -21.75 12.74
C THR A 342 -10.87 -20.99 13.93
N SER A 343 -10.43 -19.74 13.73
CA SER A 343 -9.88 -18.89 14.80
C SER A 343 -10.90 -18.62 15.89
N THR A 344 -12.15 -18.36 15.52
CA THR A 344 -13.25 -18.15 16.47
C THR A 344 -13.52 -19.41 17.31
N SER A 345 -13.57 -20.60 16.68
CA SER A 345 -13.75 -21.87 17.39
C SER A 345 -12.58 -22.21 18.29
N ASN A 346 -11.36 -21.87 17.85
CA ASN A 346 -10.12 -22.11 18.62
C ASN A 346 -10.13 -21.29 19.94
N ILE A 347 -10.58 -20.03 19.93
CA ILE A 347 -10.66 -19.22 21.15
C ILE A 347 -11.53 -19.90 22.21
N GLN A 348 -12.70 -20.43 21.85
CA GLN A 348 -13.60 -21.13 22.79
C GLN A 348 -12.89 -22.32 23.43
N SER A 349 -12.18 -23.11 22.64
CA SER A 349 -11.42 -24.27 23.12
C SER A 349 -10.27 -23.85 24.04
N ARG A 350 -9.50 -22.79 23.68
CA ARG A 350 -8.40 -22.27 24.50
C ARG A 350 -8.92 -21.67 25.81
N GLN A 351 -10.05 -20.98 25.80
CA GLN A 351 -10.68 -20.49 27.03
C GLN A 351 -11.06 -21.63 27.97
N ALA A 352 -11.63 -22.71 27.44
CA ALA A 352 -11.96 -23.90 28.23
C ALA A 352 -10.69 -24.55 28.81
N GLN A 353 -9.61 -24.66 28.01
CA GLN A 353 -8.33 -25.19 28.44
C GLN A 353 -7.73 -24.35 29.61
N VAL A 354 -7.71 -23.02 29.49
CA VAL A 354 -7.21 -22.13 30.56
C VAL A 354 -8.03 -22.29 31.83
N ARG A 355 -9.37 -22.39 31.72
CA ARG A 355 -10.22 -22.63 32.93
C ARG A 355 -9.89 -23.97 33.58
N ALA A 356 -9.76 -25.05 32.79
CA ALA A 356 -9.42 -26.36 33.31
C ALA A 356 -8.05 -26.40 33.95
N ASN A 357 -7.00 -25.84 33.30
CA ASN A 357 -5.66 -25.81 33.84
C ASN A 357 -5.55 -24.97 35.12
N ARG A 358 -6.35 -23.90 35.27
CA ARG A 358 -6.41 -23.11 36.50
C ARG A 358 -6.97 -23.95 37.67
N ILE A 359 -8.07 -24.69 37.46
CA ILE A 359 -8.66 -25.54 38.47
C ILE A 359 -7.68 -26.70 38.82
N ALA A 360 -7.01 -27.27 37.82
CA ALA A 360 -6.01 -28.31 38.03
C ALA A 360 -4.83 -27.83 38.88
N LEU A 361 -4.29 -26.62 38.58
CA LEU A 361 -3.23 -26.04 39.40
C LEU A 361 -3.67 -25.82 40.84
N GLU A 362 -4.85 -25.18 41.05
CA GLU A 362 -5.41 -24.98 42.41
C GLU A 362 -5.53 -26.28 43.17
N GLY A 363 -6.00 -27.36 42.51
CA GLY A 363 -6.10 -28.71 43.13
C GLY A 363 -4.74 -29.30 43.50
N VAL A 364 -3.79 -29.28 42.56
CA VAL A 364 -2.42 -29.81 42.77
C VAL A 364 -1.68 -29.06 43.86
N GLU A 365 -1.85 -27.72 43.93
CA GLU A 365 -1.26 -26.89 45.02
C GLU A 365 -1.81 -27.31 46.40
N GLN A 366 -3.13 -27.54 46.51
CA GLN A 366 -3.75 -27.99 47.79
C GLN A 366 -3.29 -29.39 48.17
N GLU A 367 -3.23 -30.33 47.22
CA GLU A 367 -2.74 -31.69 47.41
C GLU A 367 -1.24 -31.71 47.81
N ALA A 368 -0.44 -30.81 47.22
CA ALA A 368 0.99 -30.68 47.59
C ALA A 368 1.21 -30.12 49.00
N GLN A 369 0.31 -29.23 49.50
CA GLN A 369 0.35 -28.72 50.88
C GLN A 369 0.14 -29.81 51.90
N VAL A 370 -0.69 -30.81 51.58
CA VAL A 370 -0.92 -31.97 52.50
C VAL A 370 0.02 -33.15 52.21
N GLY A 371 0.98 -33.01 51.30
CA GLY A 371 2.01 -33.99 50.99
C GLY A 371 1.59 -35.14 50.07
N SER A 372 0.42 -35.04 49.41
CA SER A 372 -0.07 -36.06 48.50
C SER A 372 0.41 -35.88 47.04
N ARG A 373 1.05 -34.73 46.72
CA ARG A 373 1.68 -34.44 45.45
C ARG A 373 3.10 -33.91 45.62
N THR A 374 3.90 -34.06 44.58
CA THR A 374 5.28 -33.63 44.55
C THR A 374 5.41 -32.16 44.13
N VAL A 375 6.56 -31.54 44.42
CA VAL A 375 6.91 -30.19 43.89
C VAL A 375 6.88 -30.17 42.35
N LEU A 376 7.32 -31.27 41.74
CA LEU A 376 7.31 -31.39 40.26
C LEU A 376 5.90 -31.31 39.69
N ASP A 377 4.89 -31.94 40.32
CA ASP A 377 3.50 -31.88 39.85
C ASP A 377 2.98 -30.42 39.85
N VAL A 378 3.33 -29.66 40.86
CA VAL A 378 2.97 -28.21 40.94
C VAL A 378 3.65 -27.40 39.85
N LEU A 379 4.96 -27.62 39.63
CA LEU A 379 5.73 -26.92 38.58
C LEU A 379 5.21 -27.27 37.18
N ASP A 380 4.79 -28.51 36.96
CA ASP A 380 4.19 -28.93 35.68
C ASP A 380 2.81 -28.28 35.46
N ALA A 381 1.95 -28.25 36.47
CA ALA A 381 0.65 -27.61 36.41
C ALA A 381 0.77 -26.08 36.18
N GLU A 382 1.75 -25.43 36.80
CA GLU A 382 2.07 -24.02 36.54
C GLU A 382 2.49 -23.78 35.07
N GLN A 383 3.35 -24.66 34.52
CA GLN A 383 3.82 -24.58 33.14
C GLN A 383 2.66 -24.78 32.14
N GLU A 384 1.77 -25.74 32.39
CA GLU A 384 0.57 -25.98 31.57
C GLU A 384 -0.40 -24.78 31.59
N LEU A 385 -0.62 -24.18 32.75
CA LEU A 385 -1.45 -22.97 32.84
C LEU A 385 -0.81 -21.81 32.08
N PHE A 386 0.48 -21.56 32.28
CA PHE A 386 1.21 -20.49 31.56
C PHE A 386 1.13 -20.70 30.06
N GLY A 387 1.44 -21.90 29.57
CA GLY A 387 1.36 -22.25 28.16
C GLY A 387 -0.04 -22.02 27.56
N SER A 388 -1.09 -22.47 28.27
CA SER A 388 -2.47 -22.28 27.81
C SER A 388 -2.91 -20.82 27.77
N GLN A 389 -2.43 -19.98 28.72
CA GLN A 389 -2.70 -18.55 28.73
C GLN A 389 -2.02 -17.83 27.53
N VAL A 390 -0.76 -18.16 27.25
CA VAL A 390 -0.04 -17.63 26.07
C VAL A 390 -0.76 -17.98 24.78
N GLU A 391 -1.18 -19.26 24.63
CA GLU A 391 -1.90 -19.70 23.46
C GLU A 391 -3.29 -19.03 23.30
N LEU A 392 -3.96 -18.69 24.40
CA LEU A 392 -5.21 -17.93 24.36
C LEU A 392 -4.99 -16.50 23.84
N VAL A 393 -3.95 -15.80 24.32
CA VAL A 393 -3.60 -14.45 23.85
C VAL A 393 -3.25 -14.47 22.37
N ARG A 394 -2.47 -15.46 21.92
CA ARG A 394 -2.17 -15.65 20.49
C ARG A 394 -3.43 -15.88 19.65
N ALA A 395 -4.34 -16.74 20.14
CA ALA A 395 -5.59 -17.02 19.45
C ALA A 395 -6.48 -15.79 19.32
N GLN A 396 -6.54 -14.93 20.33
CA GLN A 396 -7.30 -13.67 20.31
C GLN A 396 -6.72 -12.68 19.29
N ALA A 397 -5.40 -12.50 19.24
CA ALA A 397 -4.75 -11.67 18.24
C ALA A 397 -5.00 -12.20 16.82
N ASN A 398 -4.83 -13.50 16.61
CA ASN A 398 -5.01 -14.14 15.29
C ASN A 398 -6.47 -14.04 14.81
N GLU A 399 -7.43 -14.11 15.68
CA GLU A 399 -8.85 -13.97 15.34
C GLU A 399 -9.18 -12.55 14.87
N ALA A 400 -8.68 -11.53 15.58
CA ALA A 400 -8.84 -10.15 15.13
C ALA A 400 -8.19 -9.93 13.74
N ILE A 401 -6.95 -10.40 13.54
CA ILE A 401 -6.26 -10.34 12.25
C ILE A 401 -7.08 -11.04 11.16
N ALA A 402 -7.62 -12.24 11.43
CA ALA A 402 -8.42 -13.00 10.47
C ALA A 402 -9.74 -12.28 10.09
N ALA A 403 -10.35 -11.55 11.02
CA ALA A 403 -11.54 -10.76 10.74
C ALA A 403 -11.25 -9.61 9.76
N TYR A 404 -10.15 -8.89 9.94
CA TYR A 404 -9.73 -7.84 9.01
C TYR A 404 -9.19 -8.41 7.69
N ALA A 405 -8.55 -9.60 7.71
CA ALA A 405 -8.17 -10.31 6.50
C ALA A 405 -9.38 -10.66 5.62
N LEU A 406 -10.49 -11.04 6.23
CA LEU A 406 -11.74 -11.29 5.51
C LEU A 406 -12.26 -10.00 4.86
N LEU A 407 -12.26 -8.84 5.55
CA LEU A 407 -12.63 -7.56 4.96
C LEU A 407 -11.71 -7.17 3.80
N ALA A 408 -10.42 -7.38 3.93
CA ALA A 408 -9.45 -7.14 2.85
C ALA A 408 -9.73 -8.06 1.65
N SER A 409 -10.01 -9.34 1.88
CA SER A 409 -10.27 -10.32 0.81
C SER A 409 -11.52 -10.00 -0.01
N VAL A 410 -12.57 -9.44 0.62
CA VAL A 410 -13.77 -8.97 -0.08
C VAL A 410 -13.63 -7.56 -0.65
N GLY A 411 -12.49 -6.90 -0.43
CA GLY A 411 -12.25 -5.56 -0.98
C GLY A 411 -12.86 -4.41 -0.17
N GLN A 412 -13.23 -4.64 1.09
CA GLN A 412 -13.94 -3.66 1.92
C GLN A 412 -13.11 -3.07 3.07
N LEU A 413 -11.82 -3.39 3.16
CA LEU A 413 -10.94 -2.81 4.17
C LEU A 413 -10.45 -1.41 3.73
N THR A 414 -11.32 -0.42 3.84
CA THR A 414 -11.03 0.97 3.47
C THR A 414 -11.34 1.93 4.61
N ALA A 415 -10.73 3.12 4.59
CA ALA A 415 -10.97 4.15 5.59
C ALA A 415 -12.43 4.58 5.67
N ASP A 416 -13.11 4.65 4.52
CA ASP A 416 -14.54 4.97 4.40
C ASP A 416 -15.42 3.91 5.07
N ARG A 417 -15.17 2.62 4.80
CA ARG A 417 -15.96 1.50 5.36
C ARG A 417 -15.74 1.29 6.85
N LEU A 418 -14.56 1.63 7.34
CA LEU A 418 -14.22 1.57 8.77
C LEU A 418 -14.61 2.84 9.53
N ASP A 419 -15.20 3.82 8.85
CA ASP A 419 -15.60 5.13 9.42
C ASP A 419 -14.43 5.76 10.22
N LEU A 420 -13.24 5.77 9.60
CA LEU A 420 -12.06 6.32 10.25
C LEU A 420 -12.15 7.85 10.32
N PRO A 421 -11.78 8.48 11.44
CA PRO A 421 -11.81 9.93 11.62
C PRO A 421 -10.66 10.63 10.87
N VAL A 422 -10.67 10.54 9.54
CA VAL A 422 -9.63 11.08 8.65
C VAL A 422 -10.24 11.84 7.49
N GLU A 423 -9.48 12.74 6.90
CA GLU A 423 -9.84 13.34 5.61
C GLU A 423 -9.64 12.30 4.49
N HIS A 424 -10.74 11.97 3.81
CA HIS A 424 -10.70 11.02 2.70
C HIS A 424 -10.04 11.64 1.47
N TYR A 425 -9.08 10.91 0.89
CA TYR A 425 -8.41 11.36 -0.32
C TYR A 425 -9.35 11.27 -1.54
N ASP A 426 -9.63 12.42 -2.19
CA ASP A 426 -10.37 12.45 -3.46
C ASP A 426 -9.42 12.10 -4.62
N ALA A 427 -9.54 10.87 -5.12
CA ALA A 427 -8.75 10.35 -6.24
C ALA A 427 -9.10 11.01 -7.60
N GLU A 428 -10.14 11.86 -7.67
CA GLU A 428 -10.56 12.53 -8.90
C GLU A 428 -10.23 14.02 -8.92
N ALA A 429 -9.96 14.64 -7.78
CA ALA A 429 -9.74 16.08 -7.68
C ALA A 429 -8.62 16.54 -8.61
N TYR A 430 -7.44 15.92 -8.51
CA TYR A 430 -6.28 16.26 -9.35
C TYR A 430 -6.56 16.05 -10.84
N TYR A 431 -7.20 14.95 -11.19
CA TYR A 431 -7.59 14.65 -12.58
C TYR A 431 -8.53 15.72 -13.16
N LYS A 432 -9.57 16.12 -12.42
CA LYS A 432 -10.54 17.13 -12.86
C LYS A 432 -9.89 18.49 -13.09
N GLU A 433 -8.96 18.87 -12.23
CA GLU A 433 -8.24 20.14 -12.34
C GLU A 433 -7.27 20.17 -13.53
N ASN A 434 -6.53 19.08 -13.76
CA ASN A 434 -5.40 19.08 -14.70
C ASN A 434 -5.71 18.49 -16.07
N ARG A 435 -6.83 17.77 -16.27
CA ARG A 435 -7.19 17.09 -17.53
C ARG A 435 -7.13 18.02 -18.75
N SER A 436 -7.57 19.27 -18.63
CA SER A 436 -7.65 20.22 -19.74
C SER A 436 -6.56 21.29 -19.71
N ARG A 437 -5.64 21.24 -18.76
CA ARG A 437 -4.61 22.25 -18.57
C ARG A 437 -3.69 22.34 -19.80
N LEU A 438 -3.42 23.57 -20.25
CA LEU A 438 -2.61 23.81 -21.46
C LEU A 438 -1.17 24.19 -21.13
N PHE A 439 -0.95 24.93 -20.04
CA PHE A 439 0.33 25.50 -19.64
C PHE A 439 0.53 25.39 -18.13
N GLY A 440 1.78 25.43 -17.70
CA GLY A 440 2.18 25.43 -16.29
C GLY A 440 2.93 24.15 -15.92
N LEU A 441 3.81 24.27 -14.92
CA LEU A 441 4.68 23.20 -14.44
C LEU A 441 4.12 22.48 -13.19
N GLY A 442 2.89 22.83 -12.77
CA GLY A 442 2.32 22.31 -11.52
C GLY A 442 2.87 23.02 -10.29
N GLU A 443 2.68 22.40 -9.12
CA GLU A 443 3.29 22.87 -7.88
C GLU A 443 4.78 22.52 -7.87
N PRO A 444 5.66 23.39 -7.31
CA PRO A 444 7.06 23.06 -7.16
C PRO A 444 7.22 21.83 -6.25
N LEU A 445 8.23 21.00 -6.53
CA LEU A 445 8.66 19.95 -5.62
C LEU A 445 9.23 20.63 -4.37
N GLU A 446 8.60 20.45 -3.21
CA GLU A 446 9.12 20.87 -1.91
C GLU A 446 10.31 20.02 -1.50
#